data_01775071e63e93c4ecc8003aadde554e
#
_entry.id   01775071e63e93c4ecc8003aadde554e
#
_cell.length_a   1.000
_cell.length_b   1.000
_cell.length_c   1.000
_cell.angle_alpha   90.00
_cell.angle_beta   90.00
_cell.angle_gamma   90.00
#
_symmetry.space_group_name_H-M   'P 1'
#
loop_
_entity.id
_entity.type
_entity.pdbx_description
1 polymer ?
#
loop_
_entity_poly.entity_id
_entity_poly.type
_entity_poly.pdbx_seq_one_letter_code
_entity_poly.pdbx_strand_id
1 'polypeptide(L)'
;DGKQLSPEEYKDLSAEERKIIDENTHKLEKRLDEIIRGSRALEKEADKQLKELDRQITQFATEPAIARLKEKYAYSEKIQDYLDKVLVDITENNLIFRLADAPQAQNPFQLPDNDGDPFIKSKVNLFVNYENNKGAPAIIEPFTNYYNIFGKIEYKNQFMFTTTDFTMVKAGAIHQANGGYLVLQAKDVLFDPFMWDALKKVLKHQQALIENIGEQYRYVPTL
;
A
#
# COMPACT_ATOMS: atom_id res chain seq x y z
N ASP A 1 42.01 -8.24 41.88
CA ASP A 1 42.46 -9.53 41.35
C ASP A 1 41.57 -10.13 40.26
N GLY A 2 40.53 -9.45 39.78
CA GLY A 2 39.70 -9.88 38.67
C GLY A 2 38.75 -11.06 38.94
N LYS A 3 38.61 -11.47 40.17
CA LYS A 3 37.74 -12.56 40.60
C LYS A 3 36.34 -12.01 40.91
N GLN A 4 35.33 -12.64 40.37
CA GLN A 4 33.95 -12.30 40.65
C GLN A 4 33.62 -12.72 42.10
N LEU A 5 33.23 -11.77 42.94
CA LEU A 5 32.80 -12.04 44.32
C LEU A 5 31.50 -12.84 44.30
N SER A 6 31.47 -13.95 45.05
CA SER A 6 30.23 -14.67 45.28
C SER A 6 29.32 -13.91 46.27
N PRO A 7 28.01 -14.13 46.26
CA PRO A 7 27.09 -13.51 47.22
C PRO A 7 27.42 -13.82 48.70
N GLU A 8 28.10 -14.93 48.96
CA GLU A 8 28.54 -15.35 50.30
C GLU A 8 29.79 -14.57 50.70
N GLU A 9 30.79 -14.46 49.85
CA GLU A 9 32.04 -13.67 50.09
C GLU A 9 31.70 -12.17 50.29
N TYR A 10 30.70 -11.64 49.62
CA TYR A 10 30.25 -10.25 49.85
C TYR A 10 29.66 -10.05 51.25
N LYS A 11 28.99 -11.07 51.82
CA LYS A 11 28.44 -11.01 53.19
C LYS A 11 29.52 -11.06 54.28
N ASP A 12 30.67 -11.63 53.99
CA ASP A 12 31.75 -11.77 54.96
C ASP A 12 32.69 -10.54 54.99
N LEU A 13 32.49 -9.55 54.09
CA LEU A 13 33.24 -8.29 54.09
C LEU A 13 32.84 -7.38 55.25
N SER A 14 33.80 -6.57 55.70
CA SER A 14 33.52 -5.52 56.69
C SER A 14 32.55 -4.47 56.20
N ALA A 15 31.87 -3.75 57.08
CA ALA A 15 30.92 -2.70 56.71
C ALA A 15 31.55 -1.58 55.89
N GLU A 16 32.84 -1.28 56.11
CA GLU A 16 33.57 -0.25 55.35
C GLU A 16 33.89 -0.71 53.93
N GLU A 17 34.33 -1.95 53.75
CA GLU A 17 34.59 -2.53 52.41
C GLU A 17 33.34 -2.62 51.56
N ARG A 18 32.22 -3.06 52.14
CA ARG A 18 30.90 -3.05 51.41
C ARG A 18 30.53 -1.67 50.95
N LYS A 19 30.66 -0.66 51.79
CA LYS A 19 30.34 0.73 51.45
C LYS A 19 31.20 1.25 50.29
N ILE A 20 32.50 0.92 50.27
CA ILE A 20 33.39 1.28 49.16
C ILE A 20 32.99 0.57 47.86
N ILE A 21 32.65 -0.71 47.94
CA ILE A 21 32.18 -1.48 46.78
C ILE A 21 30.86 -0.91 46.24
N ASP A 22 29.91 -0.62 47.10
CA ASP A 22 28.60 -0.07 46.71
C ASP A 22 28.73 1.32 46.08
N GLU A 23 29.58 2.20 46.65
CA GLU A 23 29.86 3.53 46.08
C GLU A 23 30.54 3.42 44.71
N ASN A 24 31.46 2.48 44.52
CA ASN A 24 32.14 2.24 43.24
C ASN A 24 31.18 1.62 42.22
N THR A 25 30.36 0.67 42.64
CA THR A 25 29.33 0.06 41.81
C THR A 25 28.37 1.12 41.31
N HIS A 26 27.87 1.96 42.19
CA HIS A 26 26.95 3.04 41.82
C HIS A 26 27.60 4.08 40.87
N LYS A 27 28.88 4.40 41.04
CA LYS A 27 29.64 5.24 40.10
C LYS A 27 29.81 4.59 38.73
N LEU A 28 30.08 3.28 38.71
CA LEU A 28 30.22 2.52 37.48
C LEU A 28 28.88 2.38 36.74
N GLU A 29 27.78 2.10 37.47
CA GLU A 29 26.42 2.06 36.91
C GLU A 29 26.06 3.38 36.25
N LYS A 30 26.31 4.52 36.91
CA LYS A 30 26.06 5.84 36.30
C LYS A 30 26.87 6.05 35.03
N ARG A 31 28.15 5.70 35.06
CA ARG A 31 28.98 5.80 33.86
C ARG A 31 28.53 4.90 32.73
N LEU A 32 28.12 3.67 33.07
CA LEU A 32 27.57 2.73 32.09
C LEU A 32 26.28 3.27 31.44
N ASP A 33 25.39 3.82 32.26
CA ASP A 33 24.15 4.45 31.74
C ASP A 33 24.46 5.64 30.83
N GLU A 34 25.44 6.49 31.17
CA GLU A 34 25.85 7.61 30.32
C GLU A 34 26.42 7.12 28.98
N ILE A 35 27.24 6.08 28.99
CA ILE A 35 27.83 5.47 27.78
C ILE A 35 26.71 4.86 26.91
N ILE A 36 25.79 4.10 27.51
CA ILE A 36 24.65 3.49 26.78
C ILE A 36 23.78 4.57 26.16
N ARG A 37 23.47 5.64 26.88
CA ARG A 37 22.71 6.78 26.32
C ARG A 37 23.46 7.46 25.18
N GLY A 38 24.77 7.68 25.34
CA GLY A 38 25.63 8.23 24.30
C GLY A 38 25.67 7.35 23.04
N SER A 39 25.84 6.03 23.21
CA SER A 39 25.83 5.07 22.09
C SER A 39 24.49 5.10 21.33
N ARG A 40 23.37 5.05 22.05
CA ARG A 40 22.03 5.12 21.44
C ARG A 40 21.78 6.44 20.70
N ALA A 41 22.32 7.54 21.21
CA ALA A 41 22.21 8.84 20.55
C ALA A 41 23.00 8.88 19.24
N LEU A 42 24.22 8.31 19.23
CA LEU A 42 25.06 8.19 18.04
C LEU A 42 24.45 7.25 17.00
N GLU A 43 23.93 6.10 17.42
CA GLU A 43 23.21 5.17 16.54
C GLU A 43 22.02 5.85 15.87
N LYS A 44 21.20 6.56 16.64
CA LYS A 44 20.06 7.29 16.11
C LYS A 44 20.45 8.38 15.11
N GLU A 45 21.56 9.09 15.38
CA GLU A 45 22.05 10.12 14.45
C GLU A 45 22.62 9.49 13.18
N ALA A 46 23.35 8.38 13.29
CA ALA A 46 23.86 7.63 12.14
C ALA A 46 22.72 7.10 11.27
N ASP A 47 21.68 6.50 11.87
CA ASP A 47 20.49 6.03 11.16
C ASP A 47 19.77 7.17 10.42
N LYS A 48 19.69 8.35 11.05
CA LYS A 48 19.08 9.53 10.44
C LYS A 48 19.87 10.00 9.21
N GLN A 49 21.20 10.03 9.32
CA GLN A 49 22.07 10.43 8.23
C GLN A 49 22.02 9.42 7.07
N LEU A 50 21.99 8.12 7.38
CA LEU A 50 21.83 7.07 6.38
C LEU A 50 20.50 7.19 5.63
N LYS A 51 19.40 7.40 6.34
CA LYS A 51 18.09 7.60 5.72
C LYS A 51 18.05 8.83 4.82
N GLU A 52 18.67 9.92 5.25
CA GLU A 52 18.73 11.14 4.41
C GLU A 52 19.58 10.93 3.18
N LEU A 53 20.72 10.22 3.31
CA LEU A 53 21.56 9.87 2.16
C LEU A 53 20.83 8.95 1.19
N ASP A 54 20.15 7.91 1.68
CA ASP A 54 19.34 7.01 0.86
C ASP A 54 18.23 7.78 0.12
N ARG A 55 17.61 8.75 0.78
CA ARG A 55 16.60 9.63 0.18
C ARG A 55 17.18 10.44 -0.97
N GLN A 56 18.33 11.07 -0.78
CA GLN A 56 18.98 11.89 -1.79
C GLN A 56 19.42 11.07 -3.00
N ILE A 57 20.00 9.89 -2.77
CA ILE A 57 20.40 8.97 -3.85
C ILE A 57 19.19 8.52 -4.66
N THR A 58 18.10 8.13 -3.97
CA THR A 58 16.87 7.68 -4.62
C THR A 58 16.25 8.80 -5.45
N GLN A 59 16.17 10.01 -4.91
CA GLN A 59 15.67 11.17 -5.62
C GLN A 59 16.51 11.45 -6.86
N PHE A 60 17.82 11.50 -6.73
CA PHE A 60 18.74 11.75 -7.85
C PHE A 60 18.59 10.70 -8.96
N ALA A 61 18.41 9.44 -8.60
CA ALA A 61 18.25 8.35 -9.58
C ALA A 61 16.89 8.36 -10.29
N THR A 62 15.82 8.78 -9.61
CA THR A 62 14.44 8.69 -10.15
C THR A 62 13.96 9.98 -10.82
N GLU A 63 14.44 11.14 -10.38
CA GLU A 63 14.02 12.45 -10.87
C GLU A 63 14.11 12.62 -12.40
N PRO A 64 15.19 12.17 -13.09
CA PRO A 64 15.28 12.30 -14.54
C PRO A 64 14.21 11.47 -15.31
N ALA A 65 13.81 10.32 -14.76
CA ALA A 65 12.76 9.50 -15.35
C ALA A 65 11.38 10.14 -15.17
N ILE A 66 11.09 10.63 -13.97
CA ILE A 66 9.85 11.36 -13.66
C ILE A 66 9.77 12.66 -14.47
N ALA A 67 10.85 13.41 -14.61
CA ALA A 67 10.90 14.64 -15.43
C ALA A 67 10.51 14.38 -16.89
N ARG A 68 11.04 13.32 -17.50
CA ARG A 68 10.67 12.90 -18.86
C ARG A 68 9.18 12.55 -18.98
N LEU A 69 8.62 11.86 -17.98
CA LEU A 69 7.18 11.55 -17.97
C LEU A 69 6.35 12.82 -17.80
N LYS A 70 6.78 13.74 -16.95
CA LYS A 70 6.11 15.04 -16.77
C LYS A 70 6.11 15.88 -18.05
N GLU A 71 7.22 15.92 -18.78
CA GLU A 71 7.29 16.57 -20.07
C GLU A 71 6.31 15.97 -21.09
N LYS A 72 6.28 14.61 -21.18
CA LYS A 72 5.37 13.89 -22.07
C LYS A 72 3.90 14.17 -21.76
N TYR A 73 3.54 14.29 -20.50
CA TYR A 73 2.15 14.48 -20.04
C TYR A 73 1.90 15.90 -19.50
N ALA A 74 2.62 16.90 -19.99
CA ALA A 74 2.50 18.30 -19.55
C ALA A 74 1.09 18.89 -19.73
N TYR A 75 0.29 18.31 -20.62
CA TYR A 75 -1.08 18.74 -20.90
C TYR A 75 -2.08 18.39 -19.80
N SER A 76 -1.74 17.55 -18.83
CA SER A 76 -2.64 17.08 -17.79
C SER A 76 -2.11 17.33 -16.38
N GLU A 77 -2.69 18.31 -15.70
CA GLU A 77 -2.35 18.66 -14.31
C GLU A 77 -2.52 17.45 -13.35
N LYS A 78 -3.57 16.65 -13.54
CA LYS A 78 -3.79 15.45 -12.72
C LYS A 78 -2.68 14.41 -12.84
N ILE A 79 -2.09 14.26 -14.03
CA ILE A 79 -0.96 13.36 -14.24
C ILE A 79 0.30 13.95 -13.62
N GLN A 80 0.50 15.27 -13.70
CA GLN A 80 1.61 15.94 -13.03
C GLN A 80 1.58 15.71 -11.53
N ASP A 81 0.43 15.96 -10.89
CA ASP A 81 0.22 15.73 -9.45
C ASP A 81 0.43 14.26 -9.06
N TYR A 82 -0.01 13.33 -9.91
CA TYR A 82 0.22 11.91 -9.69
C TYR A 82 1.72 11.56 -9.71
N LEU A 83 2.45 12.06 -10.71
CA LEU A 83 3.89 11.82 -10.85
C LEU A 83 4.69 12.42 -9.68
N ASP A 84 4.26 13.58 -9.14
CA ASP A 84 4.86 14.15 -7.95
C ASP A 84 4.67 13.23 -6.72
N LYS A 85 3.47 12.70 -6.54
CA LYS A 85 3.17 11.76 -5.45
C LYS A 85 3.96 10.46 -5.60
N VAL A 86 4.11 9.95 -6.83
CA VAL A 86 4.93 8.76 -7.10
C VAL A 86 6.39 9.02 -6.76
N LEU A 87 6.94 10.18 -7.11
CA LEU A 87 8.32 10.53 -6.75
C LEU A 87 8.53 10.56 -5.24
N VAL A 88 7.59 11.17 -4.52
CA VAL A 88 7.62 11.21 -3.04
C VAL A 88 7.54 9.79 -2.46
N ASP A 89 6.60 8.97 -2.92
CA ASP A 89 6.44 7.59 -2.42
C ASP A 89 7.69 6.74 -2.67
N ILE A 90 8.29 6.81 -3.87
CA ILE A 90 9.54 6.11 -4.18
C ILE A 90 10.67 6.58 -3.25
N THR A 91 10.76 7.88 -3.01
CA THR A 91 11.83 8.48 -2.21
C THR A 91 11.70 8.12 -0.72
N GLU A 92 10.49 8.08 -0.20
CA GLU A 92 10.22 7.73 1.21
C GLU A 92 10.27 6.22 1.48
N ASN A 93 9.87 5.39 0.49
CA ASN A 93 9.78 3.94 0.59
C ASN A 93 10.88 3.22 -0.19
N ASN A 94 12.07 3.80 -0.31
CA ASN A 94 13.18 3.28 -1.11
C ASN A 94 13.62 1.84 -0.74
N LEU A 95 13.41 1.41 0.50
CA LEU A 95 13.72 0.06 0.96
C LEU A 95 12.97 -1.02 0.17
N ILE A 96 11.76 -0.73 -0.31
CA ILE A 96 10.96 -1.67 -1.10
C ILE A 96 11.69 -2.04 -2.40
N PHE A 97 12.34 -1.07 -3.05
CA PHE A 97 13.10 -1.28 -4.27
C PHE A 97 14.38 -2.08 -4.04
N ARG A 98 15.03 -1.91 -2.88
CA ARG A 98 16.23 -2.68 -2.50
C ARG A 98 15.90 -4.13 -2.13
N LEU A 99 14.75 -4.36 -1.52
CA LEU A 99 14.29 -5.69 -1.13
C LEU A 99 13.70 -6.49 -2.29
N ALA A 100 13.21 -5.82 -3.34
CA ALA A 100 12.66 -6.49 -4.52
C ALA A 100 13.72 -7.30 -5.29
N ASP A 101 14.99 -6.88 -5.25
CA ASP A 101 16.12 -7.59 -5.85
C ASP A 101 16.75 -8.66 -4.93
N ALA A 102 16.35 -8.69 -3.65
CA ALA A 102 16.85 -9.71 -2.74
C ALA A 102 16.14 -11.05 -3.01
N PRO A 103 16.88 -12.19 -3.06
CA PRO A 103 16.25 -13.49 -3.18
C PRO A 103 15.28 -13.67 -2.01
N GLN A 104 13.99 -13.67 -2.32
CA GLN A 104 12.94 -13.88 -1.34
C GLN A 104 13.15 -15.25 -0.71
N ALA A 105 13.63 -15.28 0.54
CA ALA A 105 13.56 -16.48 1.35
C ALA A 105 12.06 -16.80 1.49
N GLN A 106 11.63 -17.84 0.78
CA GLN A 106 10.25 -18.33 0.81
C GLN A 106 9.98 -18.84 2.24
N ASN A 107 9.49 -17.95 3.08
CA ASN A 107 8.91 -18.33 4.36
C ASN A 107 7.46 -18.76 4.06
N PRO A 108 7.13 -20.06 4.07
CA PRO A 108 5.80 -20.55 3.69
C PRO A 108 4.69 -20.07 4.64
N PHE A 109 5.04 -19.43 5.77
CA PHE A 109 4.12 -18.89 6.77
C PHE A 109 4.08 -17.35 6.79
N GLN A 110 4.82 -16.67 5.95
CA GLN A 110 4.70 -15.22 5.83
C GLN A 110 3.47 -14.94 4.97
N LEU A 111 2.44 -14.39 5.61
CA LEU A 111 1.28 -13.84 4.90
C LEU A 111 1.82 -12.83 3.89
N PRO A 112 1.54 -12.98 2.58
CA PRO A 112 1.96 -11.99 1.62
C PRO A 112 1.22 -10.70 1.92
N ASP A 113 1.91 -9.74 2.51
CA ASP A 113 1.45 -8.36 2.50
C ASP A 113 1.33 -7.95 1.02
N ASN A 114 0.09 -7.72 0.57
CA ASN A 114 -0.23 -7.21 -0.75
C ASN A 114 0.31 -8.03 -1.95
N ASP A 115 -0.19 -9.26 -2.16
CA ASP A 115 -0.07 -9.99 -3.45
C ASP A 115 1.38 -10.17 -4.00
N GLY A 116 2.38 -9.94 -3.18
CA GLY A 116 3.80 -10.08 -3.55
C GLY A 116 4.37 -9.02 -4.51
N ASP A 117 3.57 -8.04 -4.92
CA ASP A 117 4.06 -6.94 -5.75
C ASP A 117 4.25 -5.66 -4.93
N PRO A 118 5.49 -5.33 -4.57
CA PRO A 118 5.79 -4.13 -3.79
C PRO A 118 5.45 -2.83 -4.52
N PHE A 119 5.26 -2.89 -5.85
CA PHE A 119 5.00 -1.73 -6.71
C PHE A 119 3.52 -1.53 -7.01
N ILE A 120 2.62 -2.27 -6.37
CA ILE A 120 1.19 -2.19 -6.67
C ILE A 120 0.65 -0.76 -6.56
N LYS A 121 1.13 0.02 -5.59
CA LYS A 121 0.71 1.42 -5.38
C LYS A 121 1.04 2.34 -6.56
N SER A 122 2.10 2.01 -7.32
CA SER A 122 2.54 2.78 -8.48
C SER A 122 1.92 2.30 -9.79
N LYS A 123 1.10 1.23 -9.77
CA LYS A 123 0.38 0.77 -10.94
C LYS A 123 -0.77 1.71 -11.30
N VAL A 124 -1.07 1.75 -12.59
CA VAL A 124 -2.24 2.46 -13.11
C VAL A 124 -3.28 1.44 -13.54
N ASN A 125 -4.50 1.56 -13.03
CA ASN A 125 -5.64 0.80 -13.51
C ASN A 125 -6.33 1.58 -14.64
N LEU A 126 -6.18 1.11 -15.88
CA LEU A 126 -6.90 1.69 -17.02
C LEU A 126 -8.36 1.25 -16.95
N PHE A 127 -9.21 2.10 -16.40
CA PHE A 127 -10.61 1.78 -16.14
C PHE A 127 -11.45 1.69 -17.40
N VAL A 128 -11.32 2.65 -18.33
CA VAL A 128 -11.95 2.65 -19.66
C VAL A 128 -10.94 3.09 -20.71
N ASN A 129 -10.88 2.37 -21.84
CA ASN A 129 -10.03 2.72 -22.97
C ASN A 129 -10.90 3.16 -24.18
N TYR A 130 -10.65 4.39 -24.63
CA TYR A 130 -11.31 4.97 -25.82
C TYR A 130 -10.38 5.12 -27.02
N GLU A 131 -9.20 4.53 -27.02
CA GLU A 131 -8.16 4.71 -28.05
C GLU A 131 -8.69 4.44 -29.47
N ASN A 132 -9.56 3.46 -29.62
CA ASN A 132 -10.13 3.07 -30.92
C ASN A 132 -11.47 3.76 -31.26
N ASN A 133 -11.98 4.61 -30.38
CA ASN A 133 -13.27 5.27 -30.60
C ASN A 133 -13.10 6.55 -31.44
N LYS A 134 -13.73 6.57 -32.61
CA LYS A 134 -13.74 7.73 -33.52
C LYS A 134 -14.91 8.71 -33.28
N GLY A 135 -15.68 8.52 -32.21
CA GLY A 135 -16.84 9.35 -31.90
C GLY A 135 -17.43 8.97 -30.54
N ALA A 136 -18.68 9.34 -30.29
CA ALA A 136 -19.39 8.94 -29.08
C ALA A 136 -19.47 7.41 -29.01
N PRO A 137 -19.12 6.78 -27.88
CA PRO A 137 -19.20 5.33 -27.74
C PRO A 137 -20.64 4.85 -27.85
N ALA A 138 -20.87 3.78 -28.60
CA ALA A 138 -22.16 3.10 -28.67
C ALA A 138 -21.97 1.66 -28.19
N ILE A 139 -22.37 1.39 -26.97
CA ILE A 139 -22.20 0.10 -26.31
C ILE A 139 -23.52 -0.66 -26.31
N ILE A 140 -23.51 -1.85 -26.87
CA ILE A 140 -24.63 -2.78 -26.82
C ILE A 140 -24.27 -3.89 -25.86
N GLU A 141 -24.98 -4.03 -24.74
CA GLU A 141 -24.72 -5.09 -23.76
C GLU A 141 -25.81 -6.17 -23.87
N PRO A 142 -25.47 -7.31 -24.49
CA PRO A 142 -26.45 -8.39 -24.73
C PRO A 142 -26.77 -9.19 -23.46
N PHE A 143 -25.80 -9.25 -22.51
CA PHE A 143 -25.97 -9.97 -21.25
C PHE A 143 -26.21 -9.00 -20.10
N THR A 144 -27.41 -8.44 -20.08
CA THR A 144 -27.81 -7.39 -19.15
C THR A 144 -27.96 -7.95 -17.74
N ASN A 145 -26.87 -7.88 -16.93
CA ASN A 145 -26.87 -8.16 -15.51
C ASN A 145 -26.21 -7.01 -14.75
N TYR A 146 -26.41 -6.96 -13.43
CA TYR A 146 -25.92 -5.85 -12.60
C TYR A 146 -24.41 -5.59 -12.78
N TYR A 147 -23.60 -6.62 -12.69
CA TYR A 147 -22.14 -6.48 -12.76
C TYR A 147 -21.63 -6.08 -14.15
N ASN A 148 -22.27 -6.55 -15.20
CA ASN A 148 -21.91 -6.14 -16.55
C ASN A 148 -22.23 -4.67 -16.81
N ILE A 149 -23.30 -4.15 -16.20
CA ILE A 149 -23.73 -2.77 -16.38
C ILE A 149 -22.93 -1.82 -15.49
N PHE A 150 -22.84 -2.10 -14.17
CA PHE A 150 -22.26 -1.18 -13.20
C PHE A 150 -20.81 -1.46 -12.87
N GLY A 151 -20.25 -2.59 -13.37
CA GLY A 151 -18.91 -3.03 -13.06
C GLY A 151 -18.86 -3.89 -11.81
N LYS A 152 -17.66 -4.36 -11.50
CA LYS A 152 -17.42 -5.26 -10.37
C LYS A 152 -16.06 -5.01 -9.75
N ILE A 153 -15.91 -5.42 -8.50
CA ILE A 153 -14.64 -5.56 -7.83
C ILE A 153 -14.31 -7.04 -7.81
N GLU A 154 -13.21 -7.43 -8.44
CA GLU A 154 -12.73 -8.80 -8.45
C GLU A 154 -11.89 -9.07 -7.19
N TYR A 155 -11.83 -10.32 -6.78
CA TYR A 155 -11.08 -10.77 -5.61
C TYR A 155 -10.09 -11.85 -6.00
N LYS A 156 -8.94 -11.85 -5.35
CA LYS A 156 -7.97 -12.94 -5.43
C LYS A 156 -8.07 -13.80 -4.19
N ASN A 157 -8.25 -15.10 -4.38
CA ASN A 157 -8.24 -16.07 -3.28
C ASN A 157 -6.82 -16.60 -3.10
N GLN A 158 -6.21 -16.32 -1.95
CA GLN A 158 -4.90 -16.84 -1.57
C GLN A 158 -5.06 -17.70 -0.32
N PHE A 159 -4.97 -19.03 -0.48
CA PHE A 159 -5.15 -20.02 0.60
C PHE A 159 -6.47 -19.83 1.36
N MET A 160 -6.43 -19.16 2.50
CA MET A 160 -7.58 -18.92 3.38
C MET A 160 -8.05 -17.46 3.41
N PHE A 161 -7.42 -16.59 2.63
CA PHE A 161 -7.72 -15.15 2.61
C PHE A 161 -8.16 -14.72 1.22
N THR A 162 -9.16 -13.86 1.20
CA THR A 162 -9.64 -13.19 -0.01
C THR A 162 -9.15 -11.75 0.03
N THR A 163 -8.37 -11.35 -0.95
CA THR A 163 -7.79 -10.01 -1.06
C THR A 163 -8.28 -9.31 -2.32
N THR A 164 -8.33 -8.00 -2.30
CA THR A 164 -8.61 -7.17 -3.48
C THR A 164 -7.74 -5.92 -3.44
N ASP A 165 -7.53 -5.33 -4.60
CA ASP A 165 -6.82 -4.09 -4.74
C ASP A 165 -7.48 -3.23 -5.84
N PHE A 166 -7.04 -1.96 -5.98
CA PHE A 166 -7.65 -1.04 -6.95
C PHE A 166 -7.52 -1.50 -8.43
N THR A 167 -6.56 -2.39 -8.76
CA THR A 167 -6.42 -2.92 -10.13
C THR A 167 -7.48 -3.96 -10.46
N MET A 168 -8.18 -4.46 -9.43
CA MET A 168 -9.26 -5.44 -9.56
C MET A 168 -10.62 -4.79 -9.81
N VAL A 169 -10.70 -3.46 -9.81
CA VAL A 169 -11.92 -2.74 -10.17
C VAL A 169 -12.10 -2.76 -11.68
N LYS A 170 -13.22 -3.33 -12.15
CA LYS A 170 -13.55 -3.48 -13.58
C LYS A 170 -14.74 -2.61 -13.94
N ALA A 171 -14.58 -1.86 -15.03
CA ALA A 171 -15.64 -1.01 -15.55
C ALA A 171 -16.81 -1.84 -16.11
N GLY A 172 -18.03 -1.42 -15.84
CA GLY A 172 -19.22 -1.92 -16.51
C GLY A 172 -19.56 -1.12 -17.77
N ALA A 173 -20.56 -1.61 -18.51
CA ALA A 173 -20.99 -1.00 -19.78
C ALA A 173 -21.41 0.47 -19.64
N ILE A 174 -21.94 0.88 -18.49
CA ILE A 174 -22.33 2.28 -18.22
C ILE A 174 -21.12 3.22 -18.21
N HIS A 175 -19.96 2.75 -17.71
CA HIS A 175 -18.73 3.51 -17.71
C HIS A 175 -18.13 3.59 -19.12
N GLN A 176 -18.20 2.48 -19.87
CA GLN A 176 -17.71 2.41 -21.24
C GLN A 176 -18.57 3.26 -22.19
N ALA A 177 -19.86 3.43 -21.90
CA ALA A 177 -20.79 4.24 -22.67
C ALA A 177 -20.80 5.73 -22.26
N ASN A 178 -19.96 6.13 -21.32
CA ASN A 178 -19.97 7.51 -20.83
C ASN A 178 -19.69 8.51 -21.96
N GLY A 179 -20.55 9.51 -22.09
CA GLY A 179 -20.50 10.46 -23.21
C GLY A 179 -21.07 9.92 -24.53
N GLY A 180 -21.72 8.75 -24.51
CA GLY A 180 -22.29 8.09 -25.68
C GLY A 180 -23.63 7.43 -25.42
N TYR A 181 -23.78 6.22 -25.94
CA TYR A 181 -25.07 5.49 -25.94
C TYR A 181 -24.88 4.10 -25.35
N LEU A 182 -25.74 3.74 -24.40
CA LEU A 182 -25.84 2.39 -23.85
C LEU A 182 -27.17 1.77 -24.27
N VAL A 183 -27.10 0.64 -24.98
CA VAL A 183 -28.28 -0.10 -25.47
C VAL A 183 -28.43 -1.37 -24.63
N LEU A 184 -29.56 -1.50 -23.94
CA LEU A 184 -29.92 -2.59 -23.06
C LEU A 184 -31.22 -3.25 -23.47
N GLN A 185 -31.36 -4.54 -23.14
CA GLN A 185 -32.67 -5.20 -23.30
C GLN A 185 -33.59 -4.81 -22.13
N ALA A 186 -34.69 -4.11 -22.45
CA ALA A 186 -35.61 -3.60 -21.43
C ALA A 186 -36.20 -4.71 -20.56
N LYS A 187 -36.43 -5.90 -21.12
CA LYS A 187 -36.93 -7.06 -20.38
C LYS A 187 -35.98 -7.43 -19.22
N ASP A 188 -34.69 -7.53 -19.51
CA ASP A 188 -33.70 -7.97 -18.52
C ASP A 188 -33.49 -6.92 -17.42
N VAL A 189 -33.46 -5.64 -17.81
CA VAL A 189 -33.42 -4.51 -16.88
C VAL A 189 -34.60 -4.49 -15.90
N LEU A 190 -35.81 -4.75 -16.39
CA LEU A 190 -37.02 -4.71 -15.57
C LEU A 190 -37.23 -5.97 -14.73
N PHE A 191 -36.62 -7.09 -15.11
CA PHE A 191 -36.69 -8.34 -14.35
C PHE A 191 -35.81 -8.33 -13.12
N ASP A 192 -34.72 -7.54 -13.13
CA ASP A 192 -33.83 -7.38 -11.98
C ASP A 192 -34.13 -6.08 -11.22
N PRO A 193 -34.79 -6.16 -10.05
CA PRO A 193 -35.18 -4.99 -9.28
C PRO A 193 -33.99 -4.16 -8.82
N PHE A 194 -32.83 -4.80 -8.52
CA PHE A 194 -31.62 -4.10 -8.12
C PHE A 194 -31.05 -3.28 -9.26
N MET A 195 -31.05 -3.84 -10.47
CA MET A 195 -30.54 -3.16 -11.66
C MET A 195 -31.39 -1.93 -11.99
N TRP A 196 -32.72 -2.07 -11.99
CA TRP A 196 -33.61 -0.96 -12.31
C TRP A 196 -33.45 0.21 -11.32
N ASP A 197 -33.37 -0.09 -10.03
CA ASP A 197 -33.19 0.93 -9.02
C ASP A 197 -31.79 1.59 -9.08
N ALA A 198 -30.73 0.81 -9.33
CA ALA A 198 -29.39 1.35 -9.54
C ALA A 198 -29.35 2.26 -10.78
N LEU A 199 -29.94 1.85 -11.88
CA LEU A 199 -29.98 2.64 -13.11
C LEU A 199 -30.67 4.00 -12.88
N LYS A 200 -31.83 4.01 -12.20
CA LYS A 200 -32.54 5.26 -11.82
C LYS A 200 -31.62 6.16 -10.95
N LYS A 201 -30.89 5.58 -9.98
CA LYS A 201 -29.97 6.33 -9.12
C LYS A 201 -28.84 6.96 -9.93
N VAL A 202 -28.21 6.17 -10.83
CA VAL A 202 -27.14 6.67 -11.69
C VAL A 202 -27.62 7.82 -12.58
N LEU A 203 -28.78 7.68 -13.23
CA LEU A 203 -29.34 8.73 -14.07
C LEU A 203 -29.69 10.00 -13.27
N LYS A 204 -30.20 9.83 -12.06
CA LYS A 204 -30.54 10.95 -11.16
C LYS A 204 -29.35 11.68 -10.62
N HIS A 205 -28.33 10.95 -10.17
CA HIS A 205 -27.15 11.51 -9.49
C HIS A 205 -25.97 11.75 -10.42
N GLN A 206 -26.03 11.26 -11.67
CA GLN A 206 -24.94 11.32 -12.65
C GLN A 206 -23.63 10.71 -12.12
N GLN A 207 -23.76 9.69 -11.28
CA GLN A 207 -22.65 8.96 -10.67
C GLN A 207 -22.96 7.47 -10.69
N ALA A 208 -22.04 6.67 -11.21
CA ALA A 208 -22.11 5.22 -11.14
C ALA A 208 -21.22 4.72 -10.01
N LEU A 209 -21.81 4.00 -9.07
CA LEU A 209 -21.10 3.39 -7.94
C LEU A 209 -20.88 1.91 -8.24
N ILE A 210 -19.65 1.44 -8.05
CA ILE A 210 -19.32 0.02 -8.20
C ILE A 210 -19.43 -0.63 -6.84
N GLU A 211 -20.44 -1.45 -6.67
CA GLU A 211 -20.71 -2.18 -5.43
C GLU A 211 -20.85 -3.67 -5.73
N ASN A 212 -20.33 -4.50 -4.84
CA ASN A 212 -20.64 -5.92 -4.86
C ASN A 212 -21.90 -6.17 -4.05
N ILE A 213 -23.02 -6.45 -4.74
CA ILE A 213 -24.32 -6.72 -4.10
C ILE A 213 -24.21 -7.86 -3.07
N GLY A 214 -23.37 -8.86 -3.33
CA GLY A 214 -23.12 -9.97 -2.41
C GLY A 214 -22.62 -9.54 -1.03
N GLU A 215 -21.88 -8.45 -0.93
CA GLU A 215 -21.37 -7.94 0.35
C GLU A 215 -22.47 -7.39 1.25
N GLN A 216 -23.51 -6.77 0.67
CA GLN A 216 -24.66 -6.28 1.43
C GLN A 216 -25.42 -7.43 2.12
N TYR A 217 -25.37 -8.63 1.53
CA TYR A 217 -25.99 -9.84 2.07
C TYR A 217 -25.00 -10.78 2.77
N ARG A 218 -23.74 -10.34 3.01
CA ARG A 218 -22.67 -11.16 3.62
C ARG A 218 -22.33 -12.45 2.85
N TYR A 219 -22.61 -12.50 1.57
CA TYR A 219 -22.16 -13.59 0.72
C TYR A 219 -20.78 -13.20 0.13
N VAL A 220 -19.77 -13.95 0.47
CA VAL A 220 -18.46 -13.85 -0.22
C VAL A 220 -18.67 -14.37 -1.64
N PRO A 221 -18.38 -13.58 -2.69
CA PRO A 221 -18.49 -14.09 -4.05
C PRO A 221 -17.47 -15.22 -4.23
N THR A 222 -17.97 -16.43 -4.41
CA THR A 222 -17.17 -17.55 -4.89
C THR A 222 -17.14 -17.47 -6.41
N LEU A 223 -15.94 -17.26 -6.95
CA LEU A 223 -15.68 -17.42 -8.38
C LEU A 223 -15.53 -18.89 -8.73
#